data_7fdd2bc5835b9a61c821068e4f9dd5c3
#
_entry.id   7fdd2bc5835b9a61c821068e4f9dd5c3
#
_cell.length_a   1.000
_cell.length_b   1.000
_cell.length_c   1.000
_cell.angle_alpha   90.00
_cell.angle_beta   90.00
_cell.angle_gamma   90.00
#
_symmetry.space_group_name_H-M   'P 1'
#
loop_
_entity.id
_entity.type
_entity.pdbx_description
1 polymer ?
#
loop_
_entity_poly.entity_id
_entity_poly.type
_entity_poly.pdbx_seq_one_letter_code
_entity_poly.pdbx_strand_id
1 'polypeptide(L)'
;MGHIVSLDAEGRLVYKGLLSSQEKATVDEILNALKSEIPQIEADLTSEYGQSVWYKYHLGLFLGDLLEKYQITIAERRQFWDEIKTFATKEERKRNEGTNAVTRSFYQQCYILSCQEKSVVKKLTWRQWQDILDRVGNREDERIFLWIKNLTEKIREDDWREFEKALHLYLKGKDTSVFTDEELFAIYDSLLKMCKIWREKFKAFATAHPKSLKIKSKGIWAKKYYSRCFEIKKAQRLRIVTQEICEQAFQELIEK
;
A
#
# COMPACT_ATOMS: atom_id res chain seq x y z
N MET A 1 9.33 20.48 26.72
CA MET A 1 9.90 20.81 25.39
C MET A 1 8.74 21.33 24.55
N GLY A 2 8.94 22.41 23.77
CA GLY A 2 7.90 22.88 22.85
C GLY A 2 7.77 21.96 21.65
N HIS A 3 6.58 21.96 21.01
CA HIS A 3 6.38 21.26 19.74
C HIS A 3 7.29 21.84 18.66
N ILE A 4 7.99 20.97 17.93
CA ILE A 4 8.82 21.35 16.77
C ILE A 4 8.05 21.25 15.47
N VAL A 5 6.93 20.49 15.47
CA VAL A 5 5.95 20.45 14.39
C VAL A 5 4.58 20.77 14.95
N SER A 6 3.86 21.69 14.32
CA SER A 6 2.50 22.07 14.68
C SER A 6 1.69 22.41 13.43
N LEU A 7 0.38 22.57 13.58
CA LEU A 7 -0.48 23.11 12.53
C LEU A 7 -0.67 24.61 12.72
N ASP A 8 -0.69 25.37 11.64
CA ASP A 8 -1.16 26.76 11.64
C ASP A 8 -2.70 26.83 11.62
N ALA A 9 -3.24 28.04 11.64
CA ALA A 9 -4.69 28.27 11.63
C ALA A 9 -5.38 27.72 10.35
N GLU A 10 -4.63 27.57 9.27
CA GLU A 10 -5.09 27.01 7.99
C GLU A 10 -4.89 25.49 7.90
N GLY A 11 -4.36 24.86 8.96
CA GLY A 11 -4.10 23.42 8.99
C GLY A 11 -2.86 22.98 8.20
N ARG A 12 -1.93 23.89 7.91
CA ARG A 12 -0.64 23.58 7.27
C ARG A 12 0.41 23.27 8.33
N LEU A 13 1.33 22.37 7.99
CA LEU A 13 2.44 22.03 8.87
C LEU A 13 3.41 23.21 9.01
N VAL A 14 3.75 23.53 10.24
CA VAL A 14 4.77 24.52 10.61
C VAL A 14 5.89 23.79 11.33
N TYR A 15 7.08 23.83 10.77
CA TYR A 15 8.27 23.23 11.33
C TYR A 15 9.20 24.28 11.94
N LYS A 16 9.59 24.07 13.19
CA LYS A 16 10.46 24.97 14.00
C LYS A 16 11.73 24.29 14.49
N GLY A 17 12.15 23.21 13.82
CA GLY A 17 13.36 22.48 14.18
C GLY A 17 14.65 23.06 13.62
N LEU A 18 15.73 22.29 13.70
CA LEU A 18 17.11 22.71 13.39
C LEU A 18 17.27 23.28 11.96
N LEU A 19 16.49 22.79 11.01
CA LEU A 19 16.56 23.24 9.62
C LEU A 19 15.63 24.42 9.30
N SER A 20 14.80 24.84 10.24
CA SER A 20 13.76 25.85 9.97
C SER A 20 14.31 27.19 9.50
N SER A 21 15.45 27.61 10.05
CA SER A 21 16.13 28.88 9.73
C SER A 21 17.15 28.79 8.60
N GLN A 22 17.41 27.60 8.06
CA GLN A 22 18.39 27.42 6.98
C GLN A 22 17.74 27.64 5.61
N GLU A 23 18.40 28.38 4.73
CA GLU A 23 17.97 28.59 3.35
C GLU A 23 18.41 27.45 2.42
N LYS A 24 19.52 26.79 2.73
CA LYS A 24 20.08 25.67 1.98
C LYS A 24 20.54 24.58 2.93
N ALA A 25 20.37 23.34 2.53
CA ALA A 25 20.91 22.19 3.24
C ALA A 25 21.22 21.07 2.24
N THR A 26 22.30 20.35 2.49
CA THR A 26 22.65 19.10 1.79
C THR A 26 21.83 17.94 2.32
N VAL A 27 21.79 16.83 1.56
CA VAL A 27 21.13 15.60 2.02
C VAL A 27 21.66 15.15 3.37
N ASP A 28 22.98 15.19 3.57
CA ASP A 28 23.61 14.76 4.83
C ASP A 28 23.22 15.65 6.02
N GLU A 29 23.11 16.98 5.82
CA GLU A 29 22.65 17.90 6.85
C GLU A 29 21.19 17.64 7.20
N ILE A 30 20.33 17.40 6.20
CA ILE A 30 18.93 17.04 6.42
C ILE A 30 18.82 15.74 7.21
N LEU A 31 19.55 14.70 6.80
CA LEU A 31 19.55 13.42 7.48
C LEU A 31 20.04 13.51 8.93
N ASN A 32 21.10 14.28 9.18
CA ASN A 32 21.64 14.50 10.54
C ASN A 32 20.62 15.22 11.44
N ALA A 33 19.94 16.25 10.92
CA ALA A 33 18.89 16.95 11.65
C ALA A 33 17.70 15.99 11.93
N LEU A 34 17.21 15.30 10.92
CA LEU A 34 16.12 14.33 11.05
C LEU A 34 16.45 13.22 12.05
N LYS A 35 17.68 12.71 12.06
CA LYS A 35 18.10 11.66 13.00
C LYS A 35 17.90 12.07 14.46
N SER A 36 18.07 13.35 14.78
CA SER A 36 17.87 13.88 16.13
C SER A 36 16.43 14.28 16.40
N GLU A 37 15.68 14.73 15.41
CA GLU A 37 14.37 15.35 15.57
C GLU A 37 13.18 14.44 15.25
N ILE A 38 13.34 13.39 14.43
CA ILE A 38 12.25 12.46 14.07
C ILE A 38 11.47 11.97 15.29
N PRO A 39 12.10 11.54 16.40
CA PRO A 39 11.34 11.08 17.55
C PRO A 39 10.38 12.15 18.11
N GLN A 40 10.78 13.42 18.10
CA GLN A 40 9.91 14.52 18.56
C GLN A 40 8.85 14.86 17.51
N ILE A 41 9.20 14.85 16.22
CA ILE A 41 8.25 15.06 15.11
C ILE A 41 7.14 14.02 15.16
N GLU A 42 7.51 12.75 15.34
CA GLU A 42 6.55 11.64 15.47
C GLU A 42 5.66 11.79 16.71
N ALA A 43 6.22 12.25 17.83
CA ALA A 43 5.46 12.50 19.05
C ALA A 43 4.45 13.64 18.85
N ASP A 44 4.87 14.75 18.24
CA ASP A 44 4.03 15.89 17.96
C ASP A 44 2.86 15.52 17.04
N LEU A 45 3.15 14.85 15.92
CA LEU A 45 2.13 14.39 14.97
C LEU A 45 1.21 13.30 15.57
N THR A 46 1.75 12.44 16.44
CA THR A 46 0.95 11.42 17.14
C THR A 46 0.02 12.07 18.16
N SER A 47 0.45 13.13 18.83
CA SER A 47 -0.39 13.90 19.75
C SER A 47 -1.60 14.52 19.04
N GLU A 48 -1.41 14.98 17.80
CA GLU A 48 -2.47 15.60 17.00
C GLU A 48 -3.41 14.58 16.33
N TYR A 49 -2.85 13.53 15.73
CA TYR A 49 -3.60 12.61 14.87
C TYR A 49 -3.77 11.20 15.44
N GLY A 50 -3.22 10.90 16.60
CA GLY A 50 -3.12 9.54 17.13
C GLY A 50 -2.28 8.64 16.20
N GLN A 51 -2.41 7.33 16.32
CA GLN A 51 -1.75 6.34 15.46
C GLN A 51 -2.54 6.05 14.16
N SER A 52 -3.26 7.03 13.65
CA SER A 52 -4.10 6.91 12.46
C SER A 52 -3.31 6.97 11.14
N VAL A 53 -4.01 6.76 10.03
CA VAL A 53 -3.45 6.98 8.70
C VAL A 53 -3.06 8.45 8.47
N TRP A 54 -3.73 9.38 9.16
CA TRP A 54 -3.45 10.81 9.05
C TRP A 54 -2.09 11.21 9.63
N TYR A 55 -1.68 10.60 10.75
CA TYR A 55 -0.31 10.77 11.25
C TYR A 55 0.72 10.43 10.17
N LYS A 56 0.55 9.30 9.48
CA LYS A 56 1.47 8.87 8.41
C LYS A 56 1.43 9.81 7.20
N TYR A 57 0.24 10.26 6.85
CA TYR A 57 0.04 11.24 5.80
C TYR A 57 0.79 12.56 6.09
N HIS A 58 0.62 13.10 7.28
CA HIS A 58 1.28 14.36 7.67
C HIS A 58 2.79 14.22 7.87
N LEU A 59 3.27 13.06 8.34
CA LEU A 59 4.70 12.76 8.37
C LEU A 59 5.27 12.74 6.94
N GLY A 60 4.54 12.17 6.01
CA GLY A 60 4.93 12.17 4.60
C GLY A 60 4.95 13.56 3.97
N LEU A 61 3.95 14.41 4.27
CA LEU A 61 3.93 15.82 3.85
C LEU A 61 5.16 16.56 4.37
N PHE A 62 5.46 16.42 5.67
CA PHE A 62 6.62 17.05 6.29
C PHE A 62 7.92 16.68 5.56
N LEU A 63 8.12 15.40 5.25
CA LEU A 63 9.31 14.95 4.51
C LEU A 63 9.33 15.51 3.08
N GLY A 64 8.18 15.56 2.41
CA GLY A 64 8.04 16.15 1.08
C GLY A 64 8.40 17.64 1.07
N ASP A 65 7.86 18.40 2.02
CA ASP A 65 8.14 19.85 2.17
C ASP A 65 9.62 20.11 2.41
N LEU A 66 10.33 19.26 3.18
CA LEU A 66 11.77 19.37 3.35
C LEU A 66 12.53 19.14 2.04
N LEU A 67 12.17 18.07 1.30
CA LEU A 67 12.82 17.75 0.02
C LEU A 67 12.61 18.85 -1.03
N GLU A 68 11.43 19.48 -1.04
CA GLU A 68 11.11 20.62 -1.91
C GLU A 68 11.85 21.89 -1.48
N LYS A 69 11.78 22.25 -0.18
CA LYS A 69 12.42 23.44 0.37
C LYS A 69 13.90 23.50 -0.01
N TYR A 70 14.59 22.37 0.08
CA TYR A 70 16.03 22.29 -0.22
C TYR A 70 16.35 21.89 -1.65
N GLN A 71 15.33 21.80 -2.51
CA GLN A 71 15.46 21.48 -3.95
C GLN A 71 16.27 20.20 -4.21
N ILE A 72 16.05 19.17 -3.37
CA ILE A 72 16.76 17.91 -3.47
C ILE A 72 16.42 17.22 -4.79
N THR A 73 17.46 16.96 -5.59
CA THR A 73 17.35 16.34 -6.90
C THR A 73 16.87 14.88 -6.84
N ILE A 74 16.40 14.32 -7.95
CA ILE A 74 15.96 12.91 -8.03
C ILE A 74 17.09 11.95 -7.62
N ALA A 75 18.33 12.22 -8.00
CA ALA A 75 19.47 11.40 -7.63
C ALA A 75 19.74 11.44 -6.12
N GLU A 76 19.71 12.64 -5.53
CA GLU A 76 19.90 12.88 -4.10
C GLU A 76 18.72 12.30 -3.29
N ARG A 77 17.48 12.32 -3.82
CA ARG A 77 16.32 11.66 -3.19
C ARG A 77 16.56 10.16 -3.04
N ARG A 78 17.21 9.51 -4.00
CA ARG A 78 17.55 8.09 -3.87
C ARG A 78 18.48 7.84 -2.68
N GLN A 79 19.55 8.63 -2.57
CA GLN A 79 20.46 8.57 -1.42
C GLN A 79 19.69 8.83 -0.12
N PHE A 80 18.87 9.88 -0.06
CA PHE A 80 18.06 10.21 1.10
C PHE A 80 17.19 9.02 1.56
N TRP A 81 16.45 8.38 0.63
CA TRP A 81 15.59 7.24 0.98
C TRP A 81 16.38 6.00 1.39
N ASP A 82 17.55 5.79 0.84
CA ASP A 82 18.40 4.66 1.22
C ASP A 82 18.98 4.82 2.62
N GLU A 83 19.32 6.04 3.03
CA GLU A 83 19.87 6.30 4.33
C GLU A 83 18.80 6.41 5.42
N ILE A 84 17.65 7.01 5.15
CA ILE A 84 16.57 7.13 6.13
C ILE A 84 16.00 5.75 6.57
N LYS A 85 16.21 4.70 5.78
CA LYS A 85 15.91 3.32 6.19
C LYS A 85 16.61 2.92 7.48
N THR A 86 17.76 3.52 7.76
CA THR A 86 18.53 3.23 8.98
C THR A 86 17.91 3.80 10.24
N PHE A 87 16.97 4.75 10.11
CA PHE A 87 16.27 5.39 11.23
C PHE A 87 15.11 4.55 11.76
N ALA A 88 14.82 3.41 11.11
CA ALA A 88 13.76 2.51 11.52
C ALA A 88 13.82 2.21 13.03
N THR A 89 12.67 2.30 13.68
CA THR A 89 12.52 2.01 15.12
C THR A 89 12.86 0.55 15.42
N LYS A 90 13.15 0.23 16.69
CA LYS A 90 13.41 -1.16 17.12
C LYS A 90 12.24 -2.10 16.77
N GLU A 91 11.01 -1.58 16.76
CA GLU A 91 9.80 -2.35 16.43
C GLU A 91 9.71 -2.67 14.94
N GLU A 92 10.08 -1.73 14.07
CA GLU A 92 10.15 -1.94 12.63
C GLU A 92 11.26 -2.93 12.26
N ARG A 93 12.42 -2.84 12.92
CA ARG A 93 13.50 -3.83 12.74
C ARG A 93 13.02 -5.23 13.10
N LYS A 94 12.30 -5.41 14.21
CA LYS A 94 11.75 -6.72 14.62
C LYS A 94 10.72 -7.28 13.65
N ARG A 95 9.86 -6.43 13.06
CA ARG A 95 8.91 -6.88 12.02
C ARG A 95 9.62 -7.33 10.76
N ASN A 96 10.79 -6.76 10.49
CA ASN A 96 11.55 -6.96 9.25
C ASN A 96 12.56 -8.10 9.35
N GLU A 97 12.92 -8.58 10.55
CA GLU A 97 13.85 -9.69 10.77
C GLU A 97 13.39 -11.03 10.19
N GLY A 98 12.14 -11.16 9.75
CA GLY A 98 11.60 -12.38 9.15
C GLY A 98 11.26 -12.31 7.67
N THR A 99 11.42 -11.16 7.01
CA THR A 99 11.04 -10.98 5.61
C THR A 99 12.17 -10.31 4.83
N ASN A 100 12.77 -11.04 3.89
CA ASN A 100 13.78 -10.54 2.95
C ASN A 100 13.27 -9.48 1.97
N ALA A 101 12.18 -8.78 2.26
CA ALA A 101 11.51 -7.91 1.32
C ALA A 101 10.91 -6.64 1.92
N VAL A 102 11.69 -5.88 2.68
CA VAL A 102 11.29 -4.48 2.90
C VAL A 102 11.90 -3.65 1.79
N THR A 103 11.15 -3.50 0.75
CA THR A 103 11.52 -2.70 -0.41
C THR A 103 11.50 -1.21 -0.11
N ARG A 104 10.77 -0.77 0.94
CA ARG A 104 10.65 0.64 1.33
C ARG A 104 10.68 0.83 2.83
N SER A 105 11.34 1.92 3.25
CA SER A 105 11.25 2.34 4.64
C SER A 105 9.86 2.85 4.98
N PHE A 106 9.50 2.82 6.26
CA PHE A 106 8.26 3.43 6.77
C PHE A 106 8.11 4.89 6.32
N TYR A 107 9.19 5.68 6.36
CA TYR A 107 9.19 7.10 5.98
C TYR A 107 8.92 7.31 4.50
N GLN A 108 9.47 6.47 3.63
CA GLN A 108 9.19 6.52 2.20
C GLN A 108 7.73 6.14 1.89
N GLN A 109 7.18 5.16 2.61
CA GLN A 109 5.76 4.81 2.51
C GLN A 109 4.86 5.99 2.93
N CYS A 110 5.21 6.70 4.00
CA CYS A 110 4.50 7.90 4.43
C CYS A 110 4.56 9.00 3.36
N TYR A 111 5.73 9.23 2.74
CA TYR A 111 5.88 10.18 1.65
C TYR A 111 5.00 9.83 0.45
N ILE A 112 5.01 8.59 -0.01
CA ILE A 112 4.16 8.15 -1.12
C ILE A 112 2.67 8.31 -0.78
N LEU A 113 2.28 7.99 0.46
CA LEU A 113 0.92 8.22 0.94
C LEU A 113 0.54 9.70 0.88
N SER A 114 1.43 10.61 1.26
CA SER A 114 1.17 12.05 1.27
C SER A 114 0.99 12.66 -0.13
N CYS A 115 1.51 12.01 -1.16
CA CYS A 115 1.28 12.40 -2.55
C CYS A 115 -0.14 12.08 -3.05
N GLN A 116 -0.96 11.37 -2.24
CA GLN A 116 -2.34 11.04 -2.60
C GLN A 116 -3.32 12.13 -2.17
N GLU A 117 -4.43 12.24 -2.90
CA GLU A 117 -5.53 13.12 -2.48
C GLU A 117 -6.12 12.67 -1.13
N LYS A 118 -6.43 13.61 -0.24
CA LYS A 118 -7.04 13.33 1.08
C LYS A 118 -8.29 12.47 0.98
N SER A 119 -9.09 12.67 -0.07
CA SER A 119 -10.29 11.88 -0.37
C SER A 119 -10.00 10.40 -0.62
N VAL A 120 -8.80 10.09 -1.13
CA VAL A 120 -8.33 8.73 -1.40
C VAL A 120 -7.72 8.11 -0.15
N VAL A 121 -6.90 8.89 0.57
CA VAL A 121 -6.22 8.44 1.80
C VAL A 121 -7.20 7.90 2.84
N LYS A 122 -8.34 8.56 3.05
CA LYS A 122 -9.35 8.17 4.03
C LYS A 122 -10.10 6.87 3.72
N LYS A 123 -9.97 6.32 2.52
CA LYS A 123 -10.72 5.12 2.09
C LYS A 123 -10.18 3.82 2.67
N LEU A 124 -8.91 3.81 3.07
CA LEU A 124 -8.22 2.62 3.53
C LEU A 124 -7.53 2.87 4.87
N THR A 125 -7.40 1.80 5.65
CA THR A 125 -6.59 1.80 6.87
C THR A 125 -5.10 1.84 6.54
N TRP A 126 -4.24 2.22 7.49
CA TRP A 126 -2.79 2.21 7.29
C TRP A 126 -2.27 0.82 6.86
N ARG A 127 -2.78 -0.24 7.45
CA ARG A 127 -2.37 -1.61 7.09
C ARG A 127 -2.67 -1.93 5.63
N GLN A 128 -3.85 -1.54 5.14
CA GLN A 128 -4.24 -1.72 3.74
C GLN A 128 -3.35 -0.89 2.81
N TRP A 129 -3.01 0.34 3.22
CA TRP A 129 -2.04 1.16 2.50
C TRP A 129 -0.66 0.52 2.44
N GLN A 130 -0.14 -0.02 3.55
CA GLN A 130 1.14 -0.74 3.57
C GLN A 130 1.14 -1.90 2.59
N ASP A 131 0.08 -2.71 2.56
CA ASP A 131 -0.05 -3.84 1.63
C ASP A 131 0.02 -3.40 0.17
N ILE A 132 -0.53 -2.22 -0.18
CA ILE A 132 -0.41 -1.62 -1.51
C ILE A 132 1.03 -1.16 -1.75
N LEU A 133 1.56 -0.35 -0.84
CA LEU A 133 2.86 0.29 -0.99
C LEU A 133 4.01 -0.72 -1.07
N ASP A 134 3.93 -1.82 -0.31
CA ASP A 134 4.91 -2.91 -0.36
C ASP A 134 4.92 -3.63 -1.72
N ARG A 135 3.80 -3.62 -2.44
CA ARG A 135 3.64 -4.35 -3.71
C ARG A 135 3.95 -3.53 -4.95
N VAL A 136 3.84 -2.20 -4.83
CA VAL A 136 4.06 -1.27 -5.95
C VAL A 136 5.53 -1.19 -6.39
N GLY A 137 6.46 -1.74 -5.60
CA GLY A 137 7.90 -1.73 -5.91
C GLY A 137 8.56 -0.36 -5.63
N ASN A 138 9.82 -0.19 -6.00
CA ASN A 138 10.63 1.02 -5.72
C ASN A 138 10.41 2.16 -6.73
N ARG A 139 9.29 2.21 -7.42
CA ARG A 139 9.03 3.22 -8.45
C ARG A 139 8.40 4.45 -7.79
N GLU A 140 9.09 5.57 -7.87
CA GLU A 140 8.64 6.89 -7.41
C GLU A 140 8.21 7.72 -8.63
N ASP A 141 7.29 7.20 -9.44
CA ASP A 141 6.79 7.96 -10.57
C ASP A 141 5.28 8.23 -10.45
N GLU A 142 4.84 9.17 -11.23
CA GLU A 142 3.45 9.65 -11.31
C GLU A 142 2.45 8.51 -11.63
N ARG A 143 2.90 7.47 -12.31
CA ARG A 143 2.09 6.31 -12.68
C ARG A 143 1.68 5.47 -11.48
N ILE A 144 2.56 5.35 -10.46
CA ILE A 144 2.24 4.68 -9.20
C ILE A 144 1.09 5.39 -8.50
N PHE A 145 1.14 6.70 -8.42
CA PHE A 145 0.10 7.50 -7.77
C PHE A 145 -1.22 7.38 -8.50
N LEU A 146 -1.20 7.44 -9.82
CA LEU A 146 -2.39 7.25 -10.64
C LEU A 146 -2.98 5.84 -10.47
N TRP A 147 -2.12 4.83 -10.40
CA TRP A 147 -2.54 3.46 -10.18
C TRP A 147 -3.16 3.25 -8.79
N ILE A 148 -2.52 3.74 -7.73
CA ILE A 148 -3.06 3.68 -6.37
C ILE A 148 -4.43 4.36 -6.31
N LYS A 149 -4.59 5.52 -6.94
CA LYS A 149 -5.86 6.23 -7.04
C LYS A 149 -6.92 5.37 -7.70
N ASN A 150 -6.64 4.82 -8.88
CA ASN A 150 -7.55 3.94 -9.60
C ASN A 150 -7.93 2.69 -8.79
N LEU A 151 -6.97 2.08 -8.11
CA LEU A 151 -7.20 0.91 -7.26
C LEU A 151 -8.15 1.25 -6.12
N THR A 152 -7.89 2.34 -5.38
CA THR A 152 -8.70 2.75 -4.23
C THR A 152 -10.09 3.24 -4.62
N GLU A 153 -10.27 3.79 -5.81
CA GLU A 153 -11.59 4.16 -6.33
C GLU A 153 -12.45 2.95 -6.69
N LYS A 154 -11.82 1.86 -7.14
CA LYS A 154 -12.51 0.64 -7.59
C LYS A 154 -12.77 -0.37 -6.47
N ILE A 155 -11.96 -0.36 -5.39
CA ILE A 155 -12.09 -1.29 -4.28
C ILE A 155 -13.02 -0.72 -3.20
N ARG A 156 -14.02 -1.50 -2.82
CA ARG A 156 -14.78 -1.27 -1.60
C ARG A 156 -14.01 -1.87 -0.42
N GLU A 157 -14.18 -1.28 0.76
CA GLU A 157 -13.53 -1.76 2.00
C GLU A 157 -13.82 -3.25 2.27
N ASP A 158 -15.06 -3.69 2.01
CA ASP A 158 -15.47 -5.09 2.17
C ASP A 158 -14.80 -6.05 1.18
N ASP A 159 -14.33 -5.55 0.04
CA ASP A 159 -13.72 -6.34 -1.02
C ASP A 159 -12.20 -6.45 -0.87
N TRP A 160 -11.62 -5.61 -0.03
CA TRP A 160 -10.17 -5.55 0.16
C TRP A 160 -9.58 -6.91 0.57
N ARG A 161 -10.17 -7.56 1.57
CA ARG A 161 -9.66 -8.85 2.08
C ARG A 161 -9.64 -9.95 1.01
N GLU A 162 -10.65 -9.98 0.16
CA GLU A 162 -10.72 -10.99 -0.90
C GLU A 162 -9.71 -10.67 -2.01
N PHE A 163 -9.57 -9.40 -2.35
CA PHE A 163 -8.55 -8.94 -3.30
C PHE A 163 -7.13 -9.22 -2.78
N GLU A 164 -6.83 -8.92 -1.53
CA GLU A 164 -5.54 -9.19 -0.88
C GLU A 164 -5.17 -10.69 -0.96
N LYS A 165 -6.11 -11.57 -0.64
CA LYS A 165 -5.91 -13.02 -0.74
C LYS A 165 -5.64 -13.47 -2.18
N ALA A 166 -6.43 -12.97 -3.13
CA ALA A 166 -6.26 -13.28 -4.54
C ALA A 166 -4.90 -12.81 -5.06
N LEU A 167 -4.51 -11.59 -4.71
CA LEU A 167 -3.25 -10.98 -5.08
C LEU A 167 -2.06 -11.76 -4.49
N HIS A 168 -2.12 -12.08 -3.20
CA HIS A 168 -1.08 -12.89 -2.54
C HIS A 168 -0.90 -14.25 -3.24
N LEU A 169 -1.99 -14.93 -3.58
CA LEU A 169 -1.94 -16.20 -4.29
C LEU A 169 -1.37 -16.04 -5.71
N TYR A 170 -1.75 -14.96 -6.41
CA TYR A 170 -1.28 -14.70 -7.78
C TYR A 170 0.21 -14.39 -7.82
N LEU A 171 0.71 -13.58 -6.88
CA LEU A 171 2.10 -13.12 -6.84
C LEU A 171 3.05 -14.13 -6.17
N LYS A 172 2.54 -15.19 -5.56
CA LYS A 172 3.36 -16.19 -4.87
C LYS A 172 4.44 -16.74 -5.79
N GLY A 173 5.71 -16.51 -5.44
CA GLY A 173 6.88 -16.99 -6.19
C GLY A 173 7.14 -16.26 -7.51
N LYS A 174 6.52 -15.08 -7.73
CA LYS A 174 6.79 -14.24 -8.90
C LYS A 174 7.57 -13.00 -8.49
N ASP A 175 8.54 -12.65 -9.32
CA ASP A 175 9.20 -11.36 -9.25
C ASP A 175 8.31 -10.31 -9.93
N THR A 176 7.87 -9.31 -9.17
CA THR A 176 7.01 -8.25 -9.70
C THR A 176 7.77 -7.20 -10.51
N SER A 177 9.11 -7.17 -10.39
CA SER A 177 9.95 -6.23 -11.13
C SER A 177 9.99 -6.47 -12.63
N VAL A 178 9.61 -7.68 -13.06
CA VAL A 178 9.58 -8.06 -14.50
C VAL A 178 8.31 -7.60 -15.23
N PHE A 179 7.30 -7.10 -14.50
CA PHE A 179 6.06 -6.60 -15.12
C PHE A 179 6.17 -5.12 -15.45
N THR A 180 5.60 -4.72 -16.58
CA THR A 180 5.35 -3.30 -16.84
C THR A 180 4.18 -2.81 -15.99
N ASP A 181 4.03 -1.49 -15.88
CA ASP A 181 2.92 -0.90 -15.10
C ASP A 181 1.57 -1.26 -15.70
N GLU A 182 1.46 -1.26 -17.04
CA GLU A 182 0.26 -1.66 -17.76
C GLU A 182 -0.10 -3.13 -17.49
N GLU A 183 0.89 -4.01 -17.44
CA GLU A 183 0.69 -5.42 -17.12
C GLU A 183 0.23 -5.60 -15.66
N LEU A 184 0.81 -4.88 -14.72
CA LEU A 184 0.38 -4.89 -13.34
C LEU A 184 -1.05 -4.36 -13.20
N PHE A 185 -1.39 -3.24 -13.84
CA PHE A 185 -2.76 -2.70 -13.83
C PHE A 185 -3.77 -3.69 -14.41
N ALA A 186 -3.45 -4.32 -15.53
CA ALA A 186 -4.31 -5.33 -16.13
C ALA A 186 -4.52 -6.53 -15.21
N ILE A 187 -3.46 -6.97 -14.51
CA ILE A 187 -3.53 -8.05 -13.52
C ILE A 187 -4.45 -7.64 -12.37
N TYR A 188 -4.27 -6.46 -11.78
CA TYR A 188 -5.07 -6.00 -10.65
C TYR A 188 -6.53 -5.82 -11.01
N ASP A 189 -6.84 -5.23 -12.16
CA ASP A 189 -8.20 -5.10 -12.67
C ASP A 189 -8.86 -6.48 -12.85
N SER A 190 -8.12 -7.45 -13.39
CA SER A 190 -8.62 -8.81 -13.57
C SER A 190 -8.89 -9.50 -12.23
N LEU A 191 -8.02 -9.31 -11.23
CA LEU A 191 -8.21 -9.86 -9.89
C LEU A 191 -9.40 -9.23 -9.16
N LEU A 192 -9.61 -7.93 -9.31
CA LEU A 192 -10.79 -7.24 -8.76
C LEU A 192 -12.08 -7.79 -9.36
N LYS A 193 -12.13 -7.94 -10.69
CA LYS A 193 -13.28 -8.53 -11.39
C LYS A 193 -13.52 -9.97 -10.90
N MET A 194 -12.47 -10.78 -10.79
CA MET A 194 -12.54 -12.14 -10.26
C MET A 194 -13.12 -12.19 -8.84
N CYS A 195 -12.67 -11.30 -7.95
CA CYS A 195 -13.19 -11.21 -6.57
C CYS A 195 -14.66 -10.80 -6.53
N LYS A 196 -15.08 -9.87 -7.41
CA LYS A 196 -16.47 -9.44 -7.53
C LYS A 196 -17.36 -10.59 -7.99
N ILE A 197 -16.96 -11.30 -9.05
CA ILE A 197 -17.68 -12.48 -9.56
C ILE A 197 -17.78 -13.56 -8.49
N TRP A 198 -16.70 -13.86 -7.80
CA TRP A 198 -16.70 -14.79 -6.66
C TRP A 198 -17.76 -14.42 -5.63
N ARG A 199 -17.77 -13.18 -5.18
CA ARG A 199 -18.71 -12.73 -4.13
C ARG A 199 -20.17 -12.86 -4.58
N GLU A 200 -20.48 -12.45 -5.80
CA GLU A 200 -21.83 -12.51 -6.35
C GLU A 200 -22.31 -13.95 -6.49
N LYS A 201 -21.50 -14.80 -7.12
CA LYS A 201 -21.83 -16.21 -7.32
C LYS A 201 -21.89 -16.98 -6.00
N PHE A 202 -20.96 -16.75 -5.09
CA PHE A 202 -20.97 -17.41 -3.78
C PHE A 202 -22.17 -16.98 -2.93
N LYS A 203 -22.58 -15.71 -2.99
CA LYS A 203 -23.79 -15.23 -2.31
C LYS A 203 -25.04 -15.92 -2.86
N ALA A 204 -25.17 -15.99 -4.17
CA ALA A 204 -26.30 -16.68 -4.82
C ALA A 204 -26.32 -18.18 -4.46
N PHE A 205 -25.19 -18.87 -4.52
CA PHE A 205 -25.07 -20.28 -4.13
C PHE A 205 -25.41 -20.50 -2.66
N ALA A 206 -24.90 -19.68 -1.74
CA ALA A 206 -25.17 -19.77 -0.34
C ALA A 206 -26.66 -19.57 0.01
N THR A 207 -27.33 -18.66 -0.72
CA THR A 207 -28.77 -18.42 -0.57
C THR A 207 -29.58 -19.63 -1.04
N ALA A 208 -29.18 -20.27 -2.13
CA ALA A 208 -29.85 -21.45 -2.66
C ALA A 208 -29.60 -22.73 -1.81
N HIS A 209 -28.46 -22.80 -1.09
CA HIS A 209 -28.02 -23.98 -0.35
C HIS A 209 -27.67 -23.67 1.12
N PRO A 210 -28.59 -23.15 1.94
CA PRO A 210 -28.28 -22.62 3.28
C PRO A 210 -27.79 -23.70 4.27
N LYS A 211 -28.12 -24.99 4.04
CA LYS A 211 -27.71 -26.10 4.92
C LYS A 211 -26.31 -26.65 4.63
N SER A 212 -25.77 -26.42 3.46
CA SER A 212 -24.50 -27.01 2.99
C SER A 212 -23.28 -26.16 3.34
N LEU A 213 -23.43 -24.91 3.75
CA LEU A 213 -22.35 -23.98 3.95
C LEU A 213 -22.22 -23.54 5.42
N LYS A 214 -21.24 -24.09 6.12
CA LYS A 214 -20.78 -23.51 7.38
C LYS A 214 -19.95 -22.25 7.07
N ILE A 215 -20.24 -21.12 7.75
CA ILE A 215 -19.57 -19.81 7.55
C ILE A 215 -18.03 -19.90 7.59
N LYS A 216 -17.48 -20.84 8.38
CA LYS A 216 -16.03 -21.12 8.45
C LYS A 216 -15.44 -21.64 7.13
N SER A 217 -16.25 -22.11 6.20
CA SER A 217 -15.78 -22.67 4.93
C SER A 217 -15.58 -21.62 3.81
N LYS A 218 -16.16 -20.42 3.92
CA LYS A 218 -16.09 -19.38 2.87
C LYS A 218 -14.65 -19.07 2.44
N GLY A 219 -13.73 -18.91 3.38
CA GLY A 219 -12.32 -18.61 3.07
C GLY A 219 -11.60 -19.76 2.35
N ILE A 220 -11.95 -21.00 2.69
CA ILE A 220 -11.39 -22.20 2.02
C ILE A 220 -11.91 -22.29 0.58
N TRP A 221 -13.21 -22.03 0.38
CA TRP A 221 -13.84 -22.02 -0.93
C TRP A 221 -13.28 -20.91 -1.82
N ALA A 222 -13.11 -19.70 -1.27
CA ALA A 222 -12.49 -18.59 -1.98
C ALA A 222 -11.07 -18.96 -2.46
N LYS A 223 -10.25 -19.53 -1.58
CA LYS A 223 -8.89 -19.96 -1.92
C LYS A 223 -8.89 -21.03 -3.04
N LYS A 224 -9.77 -22.02 -2.97
CA LYS A 224 -9.93 -23.05 -4.01
C LYS A 224 -10.33 -22.44 -5.35
N TYR A 225 -11.30 -21.52 -5.32
CA TYR A 225 -11.77 -20.82 -6.52
C TYR A 225 -10.64 -20.01 -7.17
N TYR A 226 -9.92 -19.18 -6.42
CA TYR A 226 -8.81 -18.39 -6.97
C TYR A 226 -7.70 -19.26 -7.53
N SER A 227 -7.33 -20.32 -6.81
CA SER A 227 -6.33 -21.27 -7.30
C SER A 227 -6.78 -21.88 -8.62
N ARG A 228 -8.06 -22.27 -8.73
CA ARG A 228 -8.60 -22.85 -9.96
C ARG A 228 -8.62 -21.86 -11.13
N CYS A 229 -9.00 -20.61 -10.89
CA CYS A 229 -8.90 -19.56 -11.91
C CYS A 229 -7.46 -19.44 -12.45
N PHE A 230 -6.46 -19.48 -11.56
CA PHE A 230 -5.06 -19.37 -11.97
C PHE A 230 -4.54 -20.60 -12.71
N GLU A 231 -5.01 -21.81 -12.36
CA GLU A 231 -4.70 -23.05 -13.08
C GLU A 231 -5.26 -23.01 -14.51
N ILE A 232 -6.55 -22.65 -14.68
CA ILE A 232 -7.20 -22.55 -15.98
C ILE A 232 -6.50 -21.48 -16.84
N LYS A 233 -6.25 -20.29 -16.26
CA LYS A 233 -5.50 -19.22 -16.93
C LYS A 233 -4.15 -19.71 -17.44
N LYS A 234 -3.40 -20.46 -16.60
CA LYS A 234 -2.09 -21.00 -16.96
C LYS A 234 -2.20 -22.03 -18.08
N ALA A 235 -3.17 -22.94 -18.01
CA ALA A 235 -3.41 -23.97 -19.03
C ALA A 235 -3.78 -23.35 -20.39
N GLN A 236 -4.55 -22.26 -20.38
CA GLN A 236 -4.94 -21.52 -21.58
C GLN A 236 -3.86 -20.53 -22.06
N ARG A 237 -2.72 -20.42 -21.37
CA ARG A 237 -1.61 -19.48 -21.65
C ARG A 237 -2.04 -18.01 -21.70
N LEU A 238 -3.06 -17.63 -20.93
CA LEU A 238 -3.55 -16.26 -20.88
C LEU A 238 -2.73 -15.41 -19.88
N ARG A 239 -2.64 -14.11 -20.13
CA ARG A 239 -1.92 -13.18 -19.26
C ARG A 239 -2.74 -12.78 -18.03
N ILE A 240 -4.05 -12.63 -18.18
CA ILE A 240 -4.99 -12.19 -17.14
C ILE A 240 -6.10 -13.25 -16.95
N VAL A 241 -6.82 -13.14 -15.83
CA VAL A 241 -8.03 -13.95 -15.56
C VAL A 241 -9.21 -13.27 -16.26
N THR A 242 -9.91 -14.00 -17.16
CA THR A 242 -11.10 -13.51 -17.85
C THR A 242 -12.37 -13.91 -17.12
N GLN A 243 -13.52 -13.37 -17.56
CA GLN A 243 -14.81 -13.71 -16.98
C GLN A 243 -15.15 -15.20 -17.22
N GLU A 244 -14.87 -15.71 -18.39
CA GLU A 244 -15.12 -17.11 -18.76
C GLU A 244 -14.34 -18.08 -17.85
N ILE A 245 -13.08 -17.75 -17.54
CA ILE A 245 -12.28 -18.51 -16.57
C ILE A 245 -12.94 -18.50 -15.20
N CYS A 246 -13.45 -17.34 -14.76
CA CYS A 246 -14.13 -17.21 -13.48
C CYS A 246 -15.41 -18.06 -13.43
N GLU A 247 -16.17 -18.08 -14.50
CA GLU A 247 -17.40 -18.87 -14.61
C GLU A 247 -17.10 -20.36 -14.62
N GLN A 248 -16.14 -20.79 -15.43
CA GLN A 248 -15.69 -22.18 -15.47
C GLN A 248 -15.16 -22.65 -14.11
N ALA A 249 -14.30 -21.87 -13.48
CA ALA A 249 -13.74 -22.23 -12.17
C ALA A 249 -14.81 -22.36 -11.08
N PHE A 250 -15.84 -21.51 -11.11
CA PHE A 250 -16.94 -21.59 -10.15
C PHE A 250 -17.81 -22.83 -10.41
N GLN A 251 -18.13 -23.14 -11.66
CA GLN A 251 -18.91 -24.32 -12.02
C GLN A 251 -18.21 -25.59 -11.57
N GLU A 252 -16.93 -25.76 -11.90
CA GLU A 252 -16.15 -26.90 -11.48
C GLU A 252 -16.00 -27.05 -9.94
N LEU A 253 -16.15 -25.94 -9.20
CA LEU A 253 -16.08 -25.95 -7.74
C LEU A 253 -17.36 -26.45 -7.08
N ILE A 254 -18.53 -26.17 -7.69
CA ILE A 254 -19.84 -26.57 -7.14
C ILE A 254 -20.27 -27.97 -7.58
N GLU A 255 -19.70 -28.50 -8.64
CA GLU A 255 -19.97 -29.86 -9.14
C GLU A 255 -19.21 -30.94 -8.36
N LYS A 256 -18.24 -30.56 -7.53
CA LYS A 256 -17.44 -31.45 -6.66
C LYS A 256 -17.94 -31.43 -5.22
#